data_31533cca37a6082c60621c5f74f0a848
#
_entry.id   31533cca37a6082c60621c5f74f0a848
#
_cell.length_a   1.000
_cell.length_b   1.000
_cell.length_c   1.000
_cell.angle_alpha   90.00
_cell.angle_beta   90.00
_cell.angle_gamma   90.00
#
_symmetry.space_group_name_H-M   'P 1'
#
loop_
_entity.id
_entity.type
_entity.pdbx_description
1 polymer ?
#
loop_
_entity_poly.entity_id
_entity_poly.type
_entity_poly.pdbx_seq_one_letter_code
_entity_poly.pdbx_strand_id
1 'polypeptide(L)'
;MAGNKVVICGVNTSKLPLLSEDEKRALFARMNAGDKSAREEFIRGTLRLVLSVIQRFSGNNIESSDDLFQVGCIGLIKALDNFDQTLDVKFSTYAVPMIIGECRRYMRDNN
;
A
#
# COMPACT_ATOMS: atom_id res chain seq x y z
N MET A 1 14.52 15.88 7.57
CA MET A 1 14.97 16.49 6.43
C MET A 1 14.07 16.28 5.23
N ALA A 2 13.69 17.39 4.66
CA ALA A 2 12.73 17.33 3.57
C ALA A 2 13.27 16.66 2.32
N GLY A 3 14.55 16.40 2.27
CA GLY A 3 15.16 15.87 1.07
C GLY A 3 15.14 14.36 0.93
N ASN A 4 14.37 13.69 1.73
CA ASN A 4 14.38 12.22 1.70
C ASN A 4 13.56 11.68 0.54
N LYS A 5 14.06 11.94 -0.67
CA LYS A 5 13.50 11.33 -1.85
C LYS A 5 14.10 9.96 -2.01
N VAL A 6 13.27 8.95 -1.95
CA VAL A 6 13.68 7.59 -2.25
C VAL A 6 12.88 7.14 -3.44
N VAL A 7 13.57 6.59 -4.42
CA VAL A 7 12.90 6.00 -5.58
C VAL A 7 12.86 4.50 -5.38
N ILE A 8 11.66 3.94 -5.28
CA ILE A 8 11.45 2.52 -5.10
C ILE A 8 10.56 2.04 -6.25
N CYS A 9 11.00 1.03 -6.96
CA CYS A 9 10.29 0.51 -8.13
C CYS A 9 9.99 1.60 -9.16
N GLY A 10 10.88 2.59 -9.27
CA GLY A 10 10.66 3.72 -10.17
C GLY A 10 9.70 4.77 -9.66
N VAL A 11 9.19 4.62 -8.44
CA VAL A 11 8.25 5.56 -7.85
C VAL A 11 9.00 6.53 -6.96
N ASN A 12 8.81 7.83 -7.19
CA ASN A 12 9.37 8.86 -6.34
C ASN A 12 8.49 8.99 -5.10
N THR A 13 8.98 8.47 -3.98
CA THR A 13 8.18 8.38 -2.75
C THR A 13 7.81 9.73 -2.17
N SER A 14 8.56 10.78 -2.49
CA SER A 14 8.24 12.12 -1.98
C SER A 14 6.99 12.70 -2.66
N LYS A 15 6.57 12.13 -3.77
CA LYS A 15 5.43 12.62 -4.55
C LYS A 15 4.25 11.66 -4.55
N LEU A 16 4.25 10.68 -3.66
CA LEU A 16 3.11 9.78 -3.56
C LEU A 16 1.88 10.55 -3.09
N PRO A 17 0.73 10.35 -3.73
CA PRO A 17 -0.48 11.03 -3.31
C PRO A 17 -0.95 10.52 -1.96
N LEU A 18 -1.72 11.36 -1.29
CA LEU A 18 -2.32 11.03 -0.01
C LEU A 18 -3.83 11.24 -0.13
N LEU A 19 -4.57 10.17 0.06
CA LEU A 19 -6.03 10.24 -0.03
C LEU A 19 -6.65 10.52 1.34
N SER A 20 -7.59 11.45 1.38
CA SER A 20 -8.40 11.67 2.56
C SER A 20 -9.42 10.53 2.70
N GLU A 21 -10.06 10.44 3.87
CA GLU A 21 -11.08 9.42 4.06
C GLU A 21 -12.27 9.62 3.14
N ASP A 22 -12.62 10.88 2.85
CA ASP A 22 -13.71 11.18 1.92
C ASP A 22 -13.36 10.77 0.50
N GLU A 23 -12.12 11.02 0.09
CA GLU A 23 -11.66 10.60 -1.24
C GLU A 23 -11.65 9.08 -1.37
N LYS A 24 -11.22 8.37 -0.34
CA LYS A 24 -11.26 6.91 -0.34
C LYS A 24 -12.68 6.38 -0.46
N ARG A 25 -13.61 7.01 0.25
CA ARG A 25 -15.01 6.62 0.20
C ARG A 25 -15.61 6.82 -1.19
N ALA A 26 -15.28 7.96 -1.80
CA ALA A 26 -15.72 8.24 -3.16
C ALA A 26 -15.16 7.22 -4.16
N LEU A 27 -13.90 6.85 -4.00
CA LEU A 27 -13.28 5.86 -4.87
C LEU A 27 -13.90 4.48 -4.70
N PHE A 28 -14.23 4.09 -3.47
CA PHE A 28 -14.94 2.82 -3.24
C PHE A 28 -16.29 2.81 -3.93
N ALA A 29 -17.02 3.92 -3.88
CA ALA A 29 -18.31 4.01 -4.56
C ALA A 29 -18.15 3.82 -6.07
N ARG A 30 -17.12 4.43 -6.65
CA ARG A 30 -16.84 4.29 -8.08
C ARG A 30 -16.43 2.86 -8.43
N MET A 31 -15.60 2.23 -7.58
CA MET A 31 -15.19 0.84 -7.78
C MET A 31 -16.40 -0.10 -7.75
N ASN A 32 -17.31 0.14 -6.83
CA ASN A 32 -18.53 -0.66 -6.74
C ASN A 32 -19.41 -0.52 -7.96
N ALA A 33 -19.30 0.61 -8.64
CA ALA A 33 -20.04 0.85 -9.88
C ALA A 33 -19.34 0.28 -11.11
N GLY A 34 -18.17 -0.37 -10.93
CA GLY A 34 -17.45 -0.99 -12.02
C GLY A 34 -16.37 -0.13 -12.65
N ASP A 35 -16.00 0.98 -12.03
CA ASP A 35 -14.99 1.89 -12.56
C ASP A 35 -13.60 1.34 -12.26
N LYS A 36 -12.94 0.77 -13.26
CA LYS A 36 -11.61 0.20 -13.10
C LYS A 36 -10.55 1.25 -12.84
N SER A 37 -10.75 2.48 -13.35
CA SER A 37 -9.77 3.53 -13.11
C SER A 37 -9.78 3.98 -11.64
N ALA A 38 -10.92 3.85 -10.97
CA ALA A 38 -11.00 4.15 -9.54
C ALA A 38 -10.15 3.20 -8.72
N ARG A 39 -10.10 1.92 -9.12
CA ARG A 39 -9.27 0.93 -8.45
C ARG A 39 -7.78 1.29 -8.54
N GLU A 40 -7.33 1.64 -9.74
CA GLU A 40 -5.93 2.07 -9.92
C GLU A 40 -5.62 3.32 -9.13
N GLU A 41 -6.53 4.27 -9.13
CA GLU A 41 -6.39 5.51 -8.40
C GLU A 41 -6.29 5.28 -6.90
N PHE A 42 -7.13 4.36 -6.38
CA PHE A 42 -7.09 4.01 -4.97
C PHE A 42 -5.77 3.34 -4.60
N ILE A 43 -5.30 2.39 -5.42
CA ILE A 43 -4.03 1.72 -5.17
C ILE A 43 -2.90 2.74 -5.15
N ARG A 44 -2.86 3.62 -6.15
CA ARG A 44 -1.83 4.66 -6.21
C ARG A 44 -1.86 5.57 -4.99
N GLY A 45 -3.07 5.92 -4.55
CA GLY A 45 -3.23 6.82 -3.41
C GLY A 45 -2.94 6.17 -2.07
N THR A 46 -2.79 4.86 -2.01
CA THR A 46 -2.49 4.15 -0.76
C THR A 46 -1.07 3.57 -0.74
N LEU A 47 -0.25 3.88 -1.74
CA LEU A 47 1.12 3.38 -1.77
C LEU A 47 1.96 3.87 -0.58
N ARG A 48 1.64 5.05 -0.03
CA ARG A 48 2.32 5.53 1.17
C ARG A 48 2.15 4.59 2.35
N LEU A 49 1.01 3.93 2.42
CA LEU A 49 0.78 2.95 3.48
C LEU A 49 1.73 1.78 3.36
N VAL A 50 1.91 1.28 2.13
CA VAL A 50 2.87 0.21 1.87
C VAL A 50 4.27 0.65 2.26
N LEU A 51 4.66 1.86 1.83
CA LEU A 51 5.99 2.36 2.14
C LEU A 51 6.24 2.46 3.64
N SER A 52 5.27 2.96 4.40
CA SER A 52 5.44 3.10 5.84
C SER A 52 5.57 1.74 6.52
N VAL A 53 4.88 0.72 6.01
CA VAL A 53 4.98 -0.62 6.56
C VAL A 53 6.35 -1.24 6.27
N ILE A 54 6.80 -1.16 5.02
CA ILE A 54 8.07 -1.79 4.66
C ILE A 54 9.26 -1.14 5.35
N GLN A 55 9.17 0.14 5.66
CA GLN A 55 10.24 0.83 6.38
C GLN A 55 10.48 0.22 7.77
N ARG A 56 9.46 -0.37 8.35
CA ARG A 56 9.59 -1.07 9.63
C ARG A 56 10.39 -2.36 9.52
N PHE A 57 10.35 -2.99 8.34
CA PHE A 57 11.08 -4.23 8.11
C PHE A 57 12.50 -3.99 7.62
N SER A 58 12.64 -3.09 6.64
CA SER A 58 13.93 -2.89 6.00
C SER A 58 14.86 -1.98 6.80
N GLY A 59 14.30 -1.14 7.66
CA GLY A 59 15.11 -0.16 8.38
C GLY A 59 15.91 0.68 7.40
N ASN A 60 17.24 0.55 7.46
CA ASN A 60 18.13 1.25 6.56
C ASN A 60 18.60 0.39 5.39
N ASN A 61 18.05 -0.81 5.24
CA ASN A 61 18.46 -1.72 4.18
C ASN A 61 17.74 -1.35 2.88
N ILE A 62 18.37 -0.49 2.09
CA ILE A 62 17.81 -0.01 0.85
C ILE A 62 17.72 -1.12 -0.19
N GLU A 63 18.63 -2.08 -0.14
CA GLU A 63 18.69 -3.15 -1.13
C GLU A 63 17.45 -4.03 -1.14
N SER A 64 16.87 -4.27 0.04
CA SER A 64 15.67 -5.10 0.13
C SER A 64 14.40 -4.29 0.04
N SER A 65 14.48 -2.95 0.12
CA SER A 65 13.29 -2.10 0.14
C SER A 65 12.47 -2.19 -1.14
N ASP A 66 13.14 -2.29 -2.27
CA ASP A 66 12.45 -2.35 -3.56
C ASP A 66 11.63 -3.64 -3.68
N ASP A 67 12.23 -4.77 -3.35
CA ASP A 67 11.53 -6.05 -3.37
C ASP A 67 10.40 -6.08 -2.34
N LEU A 68 10.64 -5.56 -1.15
CA LEU A 68 9.63 -5.52 -0.11
C LEU A 68 8.48 -4.60 -0.51
N PHE A 69 8.76 -3.51 -1.21
CA PHE A 69 7.70 -2.65 -1.69
C PHE A 69 6.79 -3.37 -2.68
N GLN A 70 7.38 -4.12 -3.60
CA GLN A 70 6.60 -4.91 -4.56
C GLN A 70 5.75 -5.96 -3.85
N VAL A 71 6.33 -6.65 -2.89
CA VAL A 71 5.62 -7.66 -2.10
C VAL A 71 4.52 -7.00 -1.27
N GLY A 72 4.82 -5.84 -0.70
CA GLY A 72 3.82 -5.09 0.06
C GLY A 72 2.64 -4.66 -0.80
N CYS A 73 2.90 -4.29 -2.06
CA CYS A 73 1.83 -3.95 -2.99
C CYS A 73 0.92 -5.15 -3.28
N ILE A 74 1.47 -6.35 -3.30
CA ILE A 74 0.66 -7.57 -3.43
C ILE A 74 -0.29 -7.67 -2.23
N GLY A 75 0.22 -7.44 -1.04
CA GLY A 75 -0.60 -7.44 0.17
C GLY A 75 -1.68 -6.38 0.13
N LEU A 76 -1.35 -5.20 -0.38
CA LEU A 76 -2.32 -4.12 -0.55
C LEU A 76 -3.45 -4.52 -1.49
N ILE A 77 -3.11 -5.11 -2.62
CA ILE A 77 -4.10 -5.53 -3.61
C ILE A 77 -5.00 -6.63 -3.04
N LYS A 78 -4.41 -7.58 -2.34
CA LYS A 78 -5.21 -8.63 -1.67
C LYS A 78 -6.16 -8.03 -0.64
N ALA A 79 -5.69 -7.04 0.11
CA ALA A 79 -6.53 -6.35 1.07
C ALA A 79 -7.69 -5.64 0.39
N LEU A 80 -7.41 -4.95 -0.71
CA LEU A 80 -8.44 -4.25 -1.45
C LEU A 80 -9.49 -5.21 -2.00
N ASP A 81 -9.06 -6.35 -2.49
CA ASP A 81 -9.98 -7.34 -3.07
C ASP A 81 -10.88 -7.99 -2.01
N ASN A 82 -10.44 -8.01 -0.77
CA ASN A 82 -11.16 -8.69 0.31
C ASN A 82 -11.77 -7.75 1.34
N PHE A 83 -11.60 -6.44 1.15
CA PHE A 83 -12.08 -5.48 2.12
C PHE A 83 -13.60 -5.34 2.07
N ASP A 84 -14.24 -5.46 3.22
CA ASP A 84 -15.67 -5.29 3.36
C ASP A 84 -15.97 -3.87 3.82
N GLN A 85 -16.48 -3.05 2.91
CA GLN A 85 -16.76 -1.64 3.17
C GLN A 85 -17.93 -1.43 4.11
N THR A 86 -18.75 -2.46 4.34
CA THR A 86 -19.89 -2.35 5.23
C THR A 86 -19.47 -2.39 6.69
N LEU A 87 -18.25 -2.82 6.97
CA LEU A 87 -17.72 -2.83 8.33
C LEU A 87 -17.24 -1.44 8.71
N ASP A 88 -17.41 -1.09 9.98
CA ASP A 88 -16.96 0.20 10.49
C ASP A 88 -15.47 0.14 10.84
N VAL A 89 -14.65 -0.12 9.85
CA VAL A 89 -13.20 -0.26 9.99
C VAL A 89 -12.54 0.49 8.84
N LYS A 90 -11.50 1.25 9.14
CA LYS A 90 -10.74 1.92 8.11
C LYS A 90 -9.97 0.92 7.29
N PHE A 91 -9.86 1.20 5.97
CA PHE A 91 -9.12 0.33 5.09
C PHE A 91 -7.67 0.11 5.56
N SER A 92 -7.01 1.16 6.05
CA SER A 92 -5.63 1.04 6.51
C SER A 92 -5.49 0.03 7.66
N THR A 93 -6.46 0.01 8.57
CA THR A 93 -6.45 -0.93 9.69
C THR A 93 -6.54 -2.38 9.20
N TYR A 94 -7.29 -2.59 8.14
CA TYR A 94 -7.42 -3.92 7.55
C TYR A 94 -6.20 -4.30 6.71
N ALA A 95 -5.67 -3.33 5.95
CA ALA A 95 -4.61 -3.60 4.98
C ALA A 95 -3.24 -3.84 5.61
N VAL A 96 -2.92 -3.15 6.71
CA VAL A 96 -1.59 -3.23 7.31
C VAL A 96 -1.22 -4.68 7.68
N PRO A 97 -2.07 -5.46 8.37
CA PRO A 97 -1.70 -6.84 8.66
C PRO A 97 -1.48 -7.70 7.42
N MET A 98 -2.20 -7.43 6.35
CA MET A 98 -2.03 -8.18 5.11
C MET A 98 -0.73 -7.84 4.41
N ILE A 99 -0.36 -6.56 4.42
CA ILE A 99 0.93 -6.12 3.89
C ILE A 99 2.06 -6.75 4.70
N ILE A 100 1.96 -6.69 6.02
CA ILE A 100 2.95 -7.29 6.91
C ILE A 100 3.07 -8.79 6.66
N GLY A 101 1.95 -9.47 6.49
CA GLY A 101 1.95 -10.91 6.25
C GLY A 101 2.68 -11.29 4.98
N GLU A 102 2.46 -10.54 3.90
CA GLU A 102 3.17 -10.80 2.64
C GLU A 102 4.67 -10.56 2.79
N CYS A 103 5.04 -9.47 3.47
CA CYS A 103 6.45 -9.15 3.67
C CYS A 103 7.15 -10.20 4.52
N ARG A 104 6.50 -10.68 5.58
CA ARG A 104 7.07 -11.73 6.42
C ARG A 104 7.26 -13.03 5.67
N ARG A 105 6.28 -13.38 4.84
CA ARG A 105 6.38 -14.59 4.02
C ARG A 105 7.56 -14.47 3.06
N TYR A 106 7.70 -13.32 2.41
CA TYR A 106 8.82 -13.09 1.49
C TYR A 106 10.15 -13.23 2.20
N MET A 107 10.29 -12.61 3.38
CA MET A 107 11.53 -12.65 4.14
C MET A 107 11.87 -14.07 4.60
N ARG A 108 10.85 -14.83 5.02
CA ARG A 108 11.05 -16.22 5.43
C ARG A 108 11.50 -17.08 4.28
N ASP A 109 10.88 -16.92 3.11
CA ASP A 109 11.13 -17.78 1.96
C ASP A 109 12.42 -17.44 1.23
N ASN A 110 12.95 -16.24 1.45
CA ASN A 110 14.11 -15.74 0.72
C ASN A 110 15.34 -15.50 1.60
N ASN A 111 15.36 -16.08 2.75
CA ASN A 111 16.55 -16.01 3.64
C ASN A 111 17.42 -17.23 3.47
#